data_4ea8030298c295fed3891ee173c7e8e5
#
_entry.id   4ea8030298c295fed3891ee173c7e8e5
#
_cell.length_a   1.000
_cell.length_b   1.000
_cell.length_c   1.000
_cell.angle_alpha   90.00
_cell.angle_beta   90.00
_cell.angle_gamma   90.00
#
_symmetry.space_group_name_H-M   'P 1'
#
loop_
_entity.id
_entity.type
_entity.pdbx_description
1 polymer ?
#
loop_
_entity_poly.entity_id
_entity_poly.type
_entity_poly.pdbx_seq_one_letter_code
_entity_poly.pdbx_strand_id
1 'polypeptide(L)'
;VFGRKKTPDDSTPSAVTYAERPGAKNRPTPSRREQESANKRPLVPKDRKAAAGQSRDASRQARAKQRAALLSGDESALPARDKGPVKRFIRDTVDSRFNIGEFMLPIMFLVLAITFAPVLLKLSGSGAAIAQILVVYLVYGLVLAGAIDAFLLWRRTKAKVVAKFGEAPPRGSAMYAVMRAFQMRRSRLPRPQVDRDLPKVLARFKRKKDDGS
;
A
#
# COMPACT_ATOMS: atom_id res chain seq x y z
N VAL A 1 -66.27 -37.68 -19.48
CA VAL A 1 -65.35 -36.70 -20.19
C VAL A 1 -65.93 -35.32 -20.01
N PHE A 2 -65.45 -34.55 -19.06
CA PHE A 2 -65.91 -33.17 -18.85
C PHE A 2 -64.84 -32.19 -19.37
N GLY A 3 -65.07 -31.69 -20.60
CA GLY A 3 -64.32 -30.61 -21.18
C GLY A 3 -64.84 -29.27 -20.69
N ARG A 4 -64.05 -28.58 -19.82
CA ARG A 4 -64.33 -27.20 -19.44
C ARG A 4 -63.75 -26.25 -20.49
N LYS A 5 -64.57 -25.61 -21.32
CA LYS A 5 -64.20 -24.53 -22.20
C LYS A 5 -63.73 -23.35 -21.39
N LYS A 6 -62.45 -22.94 -21.52
CA LYS A 6 -61.98 -21.67 -21.05
C LYS A 6 -62.41 -20.56 -21.99
N THR A 7 -63.25 -19.66 -21.53
CA THR A 7 -63.51 -18.34 -22.15
C THR A 7 -62.19 -17.51 -22.08
N PRO A 8 -61.80 -16.82 -23.16
CA PRO A 8 -60.68 -15.88 -23.09
C PRO A 8 -61.15 -14.66 -22.30
N ASP A 9 -60.53 -14.51 -21.13
CA ASP A 9 -60.68 -13.32 -20.28
C ASP A 9 -59.79 -12.23 -20.87
N ASP A 10 -60.44 -11.33 -21.60
CA ASP A 10 -59.80 -10.15 -22.20
C ASP A 10 -59.71 -9.05 -21.13
N SER A 11 -59.01 -9.32 -20.04
CA SER A 11 -58.69 -8.32 -19.04
C SER A 11 -57.29 -7.77 -19.36
N THR A 12 -57.23 -6.73 -20.12
CA THR A 12 -56.11 -5.79 -20.17
C THR A 12 -55.77 -5.41 -18.71
N PRO A 13 -54.50 -5.63 -18.24
CA PRO A 13 -54.17 -5.21 -16.91
C PRO A 13 -54.25 -3.70 -16.83
N SER A 14 -55.30 -3.18 -16.17
CA SER A 14 -55.44 -1.76 -15.84
C SER A 14 -54.18 -1.37 -15.05
N ALA A 15 -53.47 -0.35 -15.51
CA ALA A 15 -52.33 0.23 -14.83
C ALA A 15 -52.77 0.61 -13.41
N VAL A 16 -52.32 -0.17 -12.44
CA VAL A 16 -52.56 0.10 -11.02
C VAL A 16 -51.74 1.32 -10.64
N THR A 17 -52.42 2.46 -10.63
CA THR A 17 -51.85 3.73 -10.17
C THR A 17 -51.66 3.63 -8.65
N TYR A 18 -50.46 3.37 -8.21
CA TYR A 18 -50.14 3.36 -6.79
C TYR A 18 -50.15 4.80 -6.25
N ALA A 19 -50.98 5.09 -5.28
CA ALA A 19 -51.04 6.38 -4.61
C ALA A 19 -49.65 6.65 -3.96
N GLU A 20 -49.05 7.77 -4.30
CA GLU A 20 -47.78 8.21 -3.70
C GLU A 20 -47.98 8.50 -2.21
N ARG A 21 -47.44 7.64 -1.38
CA ARG A 21 -47.34 7.86 0.07
C ARG A 21 -45.89 8.25 0.38
N PRO A 22 -45.65 9.33 1.11
CA PRO A 22 -44.28 9.70 1.52
C PRO A 22 -43.66 8.56 2.35
N GLY A 23 -42.58 8.00 1.88
CA GLY A 23 -41.88 6.87 2.48
C GLY A 23 -42.24 5.47 1.97
N ALA A 24 -43.25 5.32 1.08
CA ALA A 24 -43.62 4.04 0.48
C ALA A 24 -42.79 3.74 -0.80
N LYS A 25 -42.42 2.47 -1.00
CA LYS A 25 -41.87 2.01 -2.28
C LYS A 25 -42.98 2.07 -3.33
N ASN A 26 -42.94 3.03 -4.23
CA ASN A 26 -43.95 3.26 -5.28
C ASN A 26 -43.94 2.21 -6.41
N ARG A 27 -43.33 1.06 -6.21
CA ARG A 27 -43.33 -0.07 -7.12
C ARG A 27 -43.50 -1.39 -6.37
N PRO A 28 -44.22 -2.38 -6.94
CA PRO A 28 -44.34 -3.69 -6.34
C PRO A 28 -42.95 -4.34 -6.21
N THR A 29 -42.75 -5.05 -5.12
CA THR A 29 -41.56 -5.85 -4.93
C THR A 29 -41.54 -7.00 -5.97
N PRO A 30 -40.45 -7.20 -6.73
CA PRO A 30 -40.38 -8.28 -7.69
C PRO A 30 -40.69 -9.62 -7.05
N SER A 31 -41.41 -10.48 -7.77
CA SER A 31 -41.77 -11.82 -7.26
C SER A 31 -40.48 -12.64 -7.00
N ARG A 32 -40.57 -13.55 -6.04
CA ARG A 32 -39.42 -14.45 -5.73
C ARG A 32 -38.90 -15.16 -6.98
N ARG A 33 -39.80 -15.59 -7.86
CA ARG A 33 -39.45 -16.26 -9.11
C ARG A 33 -38.68 -15.35 -10.07
N GLU A 34 -39.04 -14.07 -10.15
CA GLU A 34 -38.31 -13.07 -10.97
C GLU A 34 -36.92 -12.80 -10.38
N GLN A 35 -36.81 -12.67 -9.04
CA GLN A 35 -35.53 -12.50 -8.38
C GLN A 35 -34.63 -13.74 -8.56
N GLU A 36 -35.19 -14.94 -8.42
CA GLU A 36 -34.46 -16.18 -8.66
C GLU A 36 -34.03 -16.32 -10.12
N SER A 37 -34.87 -15.92 -11.09
CA SER A 37 -34.51 -15.95 -12.50
C SER A 37 -33.44 -14.93 -12.85
N ALA A 38 -33.50 -13.74 -12.28
CA ALA A 38 -32.49 -12.69 -12.45
C ALA A 38 -31.13 -13.10 -11.84
N ASN A 39 -31.17 -13.85 -10.73
CA ASN A 39 -29.98 -14.32 -10.05
C ASN A 39 -29.42 -15.66 -10.58
N LYS A 40 -30.17 -16.38 -11.41
CA LYS A 40 -29.72 -17.62 -12.04
C LYS A 40 -28.61 -17.32 -13.06
N ARG A 41 -27.38 -17.40 -12.59
CA ARG A 41 -26.22 -17.39 -13.47
C ARG A 41 -25.87 -18.83 -13.86
N PRO A 42 -25.71 -19.15 -15.15
CA PRO A 42 -25.25 -20.46 -15.56
C PRO A 42 -23.88 -20.74 -14.94
N LEU A 43 -23.71 -21.86 -14.27
CA LEU A 43 -22.45 -22.31 -13.66
C LEU A 43 -21.33 -22.44 -14.68
N VAL A 44 -21.68 -22.73 -15.92
CA VAL A 44 -20.74 -22.83 -17.03
C VAL A 44 -21.11 -21.76 -18.08
N PRO A 45 -20.26 -20.77 -18.32
CA PRO A 45 -20.49 -19.77 -19.35
C PRO A 45 -20.49 -20.44 -20.74
N LYS A 46 -21.42 -20.04 -21.62
CA LYS A 46 -21.52 -20.55 -23.00
C LYS A 46 -20.24 -20.30 -23.79
N ASP A 47 -19.60 -19.16 -23.56
CA ASP A 47 -18.32 -18.81 -24.16
C ASP A 47 -17.23 -18.71 -23.06
N ARG A 48 -16.43 -19.78 -22.94
CA ARG A 48 -15.34 -19.87 -21.97
C ARG A 48 -14.23 -18.84 -22.25
N LYS A 49 -13.96 -18.52 -23.51
CA LYS A 49 -12.91 -17.58 -23.89
C LYS A 49 -13.29 -16.14 -23.50
N ALA A 50 -14.53 -15.74 -23.79
CA ALA A 50 -15.06 -14.44 -23.40
C ALA A 50 -15.12 -14.29 -21.87
N ALA A 51 -15.60 -15.33 -21.15
CA ALA A 51 -15.64 -15.32 -19.69
C ALA A 51 -14.24 -15.25 -19.07
N ALA A 52 -13.26 -15.96 -19.64
CA ALA A 52 -11.86 -15.87 -19.20
C ALA A 52 -11.26 -14.48 -19.46
N GLY A 53 -11.62 -13.82 -20.58
CA GLY A 53 -11.27 -12.44 -20.85
C GLY A 53 -11.82 -11.48 -19.79
N GLN A 54 -13.12 -11.54 -19.56
CA GLN A 54 -13.79 -10.70 -18.55
C GLN A 54 -13.23 -10.91 -17.13
N SER A 55 -12.94 -12.16 -16.74
CA SER A 55 -12.36 -12.43 -15.42
C SER A 55 -10.94 -11.87 -15.27
N ARG A 56 -10.13 -11.93 -16.33
CA ARG A 56 -8.79 -11.30 -16.36
C ARG A 56 -8.88 -9.79 -16.25
N ASP A 57 -9.79 -9.17 -16.97
CA ASP A 57 -9.96 -7.71 -16.95
C ASP A 57 -10.52 -7.24 -15.60
N ALA A 58 -11.47 -7.97 -15.02
CA ALA A 58 -11.96 -7.73 -13.67
C ALA A 58 -10.83 -7.83 -12.62
N SER A 59 -9.98 -8.86 -12.73
CA SER A 59 -8.83 -9.01 -11.80
C SER A 59 -7.79 -7.92 -12.01
N ARG A 60 -7.52 -7.48 -13.25
CA ARG A 60 -6.62 -6.34 -13.52
C ARG A 60 -7.17 -5.05 -12.91
N GLN A 61 -8.45 -4.77 -13.10
CA GLN A 61 -9.10 -3.60 -12.51
C GLN A 61 -9.09 -3.64 -10.98
N ALA A 62 -9.38 -4.80 -10.36
CA ALA A 62 -9.33 -4.97 -8.93
C ALA A 62 -7.92 -4.70 -8.37
N ARG A 63 -6.89 -5.27 -9.00
CA ARG A 63 -5.48 -5.01 -8.63
C ARG A 63 -5.08 -3.55 -8.82
N ALA A 64 -5.54 -2.91 -9.90
CA ALA A 64 -5.28 -1.49 -10.14
C ALA A 64 -5.92 -0.61 -9.06
N LYS A 65 -7.17 -0.88 -8.69
CA LYS A 65 -7.87 -0.19 -7.59
C LYS A 65 -7.17 -0.38 -6.25
N GLN A 66 -6.78 -1.61 -5.90
CA GLN A 66 -6.03 -1.89 -4.68
C GLN A 66 -4.69 -1.16 -4.65
N ARG A 67 -3.97 -1.15 -5.78
CA ARG A 67 -2.69 -0.44 -5.89
C ARG A 67 -2.88 1.07 -5.75
N ALA A 68 -3.90 1.64 -6.37
CA ALA A 68 -4.22 3.06 -6.24
C ALA A 68 -4.56 3.43 -4.80
N ALA A 69 -5.38 2.63 -4.11
CA ALA A 69 -5.73 2.82 -2.71
C ALA A 69 -4.50 2.71 -1.77
N LEU A 70 -3.57 1.77 -2.03
CA LEU A 70 -2.31 1.70 -1.30
C LEU A 70 -1.41 2.90 -1.55
N LEU A 71 -1.39 3.44 -2.77
CA LEU A 71 -0.60 4.62 -3.11
C LEU A 71 -1.18 5.89 -2.49
N SER A 72 -2.51 6.03 -2.42
CA SER A 72 -3.18 7.17 -1.77
C SER A 72 -3.08 7.13 -0.25
N GLY A 73 -2.71 5.98 0.34
CA GLY A 73 -2.63 5.81 1.79
C GLY A 73 -3.98 5.54 2.45
N ASP A 74 -4.96 5.06 1.68
CA ASP A 74 -6.25 4.66 2.19
C ASP A 74 -6.10 3.50 3.19
N GLU A 75 -6.58 3.72 4.42
CA GLU A 75 -6.48 2.73 5.50
C GLU A 75 -7.31 1.46 5.21
N SER A 76 -8.35 1.56 4.37
CA SER A 76 -9.17 0.41 3.99
C SER A 76 -8.37 -0.66 3.26
N ALA A 77 -7.44 -0.24 2.39
CA ALA A 77 -6.60 -1.12 1.59
C ALA A 77 -5.37 -1.68 2.32
N LEU A 78 -5.07 -1.15 3.52
CA LEU A 78 -3.91 -1.59 4.30
C LEU A 78 -4.14 -2.97 4.93
N PRO A 79 -3.08 -3.79 5.08
CA PRO A 79 -3.14 -4.99 5.90
C PRO A 79 -3.54 -4.67 7.35
N ALA A 80 -4.25 -5.58 8.01
CA ALA A 80 -4.73 -5.39 9.39
C ALA A 80 -3.60 -5.01 10.37
N ARG A 81 -2.39 -5.56 10.17
CA ARG A 81 -1.21 -5.26 10.99
C ARG A 81 -0.74 -3.80 10.88
N ASP A 82 -1.07 -3.10 9.79
CA ASP A 82 -0.57 -1.75 9.49
C ASP A 82 -1.64 -0.68 9.69
N LYS A 83 -2.87 -1.09 10.05
CA LYS A 83 -4.01 -0.20 10.35
C LYS A 83 -3.89 0.42 11.74
N GLY A 84 -4.54 1.55 11.91
CA GLY A 84 -4.73 2.21 13.19
C GLY A 84 -3.95 3.53 13.37
N PRO A 85 -4.44 4.40 14.27
CA PRO A 85 -3.91 5.75 14.43
C PRO A 85 -2.47 5.77 14.94
N VAL A 86 -2.10 4.83 15.82
CA VAL A 86 -0.73 4.69 16.32
C VAL A 86 0.23 4.31 15.19
N LYS A 87 -0.16 3.35 14.33
CA LYS A 87 0.67 2.94 13.19
C LYS A 87 0.82 4.05 12.16
N ARG A 88 -0.24 4.81 11.93
CA ARG A 88 -0.19 6.00 11.07
C ARG A 88 0.81 7.03 11.61
N PHE A 89 0.74 7.34 12.89
CA PHE A 89 1.67 8.27 13.52
C PHE A 89 3.13 7.80 13.47
N ILE A 90 3.37 6.48 13.64
CA ILE A 90 4.71 5.89 13.48
C ILE A 90 5.20 6.07 12.04
N ARG A 91 4.35 5.80 11.03
CA ARG A 91 4.70 6.02 9.60
C ARG A 91 5.14 7.46 9.37
N ASP A 92 4.31 8.42 9.79
CA ASP A 92 4.56 9.84 9.60
C ASP A 92 5.88 10.28 10.28
N THR A 93 6.13 9.77 11.49
CA THR A 93 7.37 10.04 12.24
C THR A 93 8.62 9.47 11.55
N VAL A 94 8.53 8.28 10.96
CA VAL A 94 9.65 7.68 10.20
C VAL A 94 9.86 8.39 8.88
N ASP A 95 8.78 8.79 8.21
CA ASP A 95 8.83 9.39 6.88
C ASP A 95 9.25 10.87 6.90
N SER A 96 9.07 11.56 8.03
CA SER A 96 9.47 12.96 8.19
C SER A 96 10.99 13.14 8.31
N ARG A 97 11.75 12.09 8.66
CA ARG A 97 13.20 12.18 8.88
C ARG A 97 14.00 11.51 7.75
N PHE A 98 15.29 11.84 7.69
CA PHE A 98 16.27 11.05 6.94
C PHE A 98 16.66 9.82 7.75
N ASN A 99 16.59 8.65 7.12
CA ASN A 99 16.99 7.40 7.74
C ASN A 99 18.24 6.88 7.05
N ILE A 100 19.23 6.44 7.82
CA ILE A 100 20.46 5.83 7.28
C ILE A 100 20.11 4.57 6.48
N GLY A 101 19.12 3.82 6.94
CA GLY A 101 18.63 2.61 6.28
C GLY A 101 18.20 2.81 4.82
N GLU A 102 17.71 3.99 4.43
CA GLU A 102 17.32 4.28 3.04
C GLU A 102 18.50 4.21 2.07
N PHE A 103 19.69 4.57 2.55
CA PHE A 103 20.91 4.59 1.74
C PHE A 103 21.66 3.27 1.80
N MET A 104 21.27 2.37 2.71
CA MET A 104 21.98 1.11 2.92
C MET A 104 22.05 0.28 1.64
N LEU A 105 20.92 0.16 0.93
CA LEU A 105 20.86 -0.63 -0.29
C LEU A 105 21.72 -0.06 -1.43
N PRO A 106 21.63 1.22 -1.82
CA PRO A 106 22.51 1.78 -2.84
C PRO A 106 24.00 1.76 -2.43
N ILE A 107 24.30 2.00 -1.13
CA ILE A 107 25.69 1.92 -0.64
C ILE A 107 26.21 0.48 -0.72
N MET A 108 25.39 -0.52 -0.38
CA MET A 108 25.77 -1.94 -0.50
C MET A 108 26.09 -2.34 -1.95
N PHE A 109 25.34 -1.83 -2.93
CA PHE A 109 25.66 -2.03 -4.34
C PHE A 109 26.99 -1.39 -4.73
N LEU A 110 27.27 -0.18 -4.23
CA LEU A 110 28.56 0.48 -4.45
C LEU A 110 29.71 -0.31 -3.82
N VAL A 111 29.55 -0.77 -2.58
CA VAL A 111 30.52 -1.62 -1.88
C VAL A 111 30.77 -2.90 -2.65
N LEU A 112 29.72 -3.54 -3.17
CA LEU A 112 29.84 -4.73 -3.99
C LEU A 112 30.66 -4.45 -5.26
N ALA A 113 30.39 -3.35 -5.95
CA ALA A 113 31.16 -2.94 -7.14
C ALA A 113 32.64 -2.72 -6.81
N ILE A 114 32.94 -2.04 -5.69
CA ILE A 114 34.31 -1.81 -5.22
C ILE A 114 35.00 -3.13 -4.87
N THR A 115 34.27 -4.07 -4.26
CA THR A 115 34.79 -5.41 -3.89
C THR A 115 35.26 -6.19 -5.12
N PHE A 116 34.52 -6.11 -6.22
CA PHE A 116 34.86 -6.79 -7.47
C PHE A 116 35.82 -6.02 -8.38
N ALA A 117 36.02 -4.73 -8.13
CA ALA A 117 36.89 -3.89 -8.97
C ALA A 117 38.31 -4.42 -9.11
N PRO A 118 39.05 -4.89 -8.08
CA PRO A 118 40.40 -5.45 -8.22
C PRO A 118 40.42 -6.65 -9.15
N VAL A 119 39.42 -7.53 -9.09
CA VAL A 119 39.34 -8.71 -9.96
C VAL A 119 39.12 -8.31 -11.42
N LEU A 120 38.17 -7.40 -11.66
CA LEU A 120 37.84 -6.92 -13.00
C LEU A 120 39.02 -6.16 -13.65
N LEU A 121 39.72 -5.34 -12.86
CA LEU A 121 40.80 -4.50 -13.31
C LEU A 121 42.18 -5.21 -13.26
N LYS A 122 42.16 -6.50 -12.86
CA LYS A 122 43.37 -7.33 -12.70
C LYS A 122 44.45 -6.67 -11.82
N LEU A 123 43.98 -5.91 -10.82
CA LEU A 123 44.85 -5.29 -9.82
C LEU A 123 45.39 -6.37 -8.89
N SER A 124 46.69 -6.40 -8.71
CA SER A 124 47.33 -7.33 -7.79
C SER A 124 48.34 -6.59 -6.89
N GLY A 125 48.70 -7.22 -5.76
CA GLY A 125 49.66 -6.66 -4.82
C GLY A 125 49.04 -6.06 -3.58
N SER A 126 49.85 -5.38 -2.78
CA SER A 126 49.48 -4.84 -1.46
C SER A 126 48.33 -3.85 -1.50
N GLY A 127 48.23 -3.06 -2.56
CA GLY A 127 47.14 -2.10 -2.73
C GLY A 127 45.75 -2.75 -2.83
N ALA A 128 45.65 -3.87 -3.56
CA ALA A 128 44.40 -4.63 -3.63
C ALA A 128 44.00 -5.23 -2.27
N ALA A 129 44.97 -5.74 -1.52
CA ALA A 129 44.75 -6.29 -0.18
C ALA A 129 44.27 -5.20 0.80
N ILE A 130 44.89 -4.04 0.80
CA ILE A 130 44.45 -2.90 1.66
C ILE A 130 43.05 -2.45 1.28
N ALA A 131 42.74 -2.32 -0.02
CA ALA A 131 41.40 -1.97 -0.47
C ALA A 131 40.35 -2.97 0.03
N GLN A 132 40.63 -4.26 -0.01
CA GLN A 132 39.73 -5.30 0.49
C GLN A 132 39.48 -5.19 2.00
N ILE A 133 40.54 -4.93 2.77
CA ILE A 133 40.43 -4.72 4.23
C ILE A 133 39.57 -3.49 4.53
N LEU A 134 39.75 -2.37 3.84
CA LEU A 134 38.97 -1.16 4.01
C LEU A 134 37.50 -1.38 3.69
N VAL A 135 37.17 -2.17 2.64
CA VAL A 135 35.80 -2.54 2.31
C VAL A 135 35.14 -3.31 3.46
N VAL A 136 35.85 -4.24 4.07
CA VAL A 136 35.35 -5.02 5.23
C VAL A 136 34.99 -4.08 6.39
N TYR A 137 35.91 -3.18 6.76
CA TYR A 137 35.64 -2.19 7.82
C TYR A 137 34.48 -1.25 7.46
N LEU A 138 34.37 -0.84 6.20
CA LEU A 138 33.26 -0.02 5.73
C LEU A 138 31.91 -0.73 5.90
N VAL A 139 31.83 -2.02 5.53
CA VAL A 139 30.61 -2.83 5.69
C VAL A 139 30.21 -2.95 7.14
N TYR A 140 31.13 -3.32 8.01
CA TYR A 140 30.83 -3.42 9.46
C TYR A 140 30.44 -2.08 10.06
N GLY A 141 31.15 -1.01 9.71
CA GLY A 141 30.81 0.35 10.14
C GLY A 141 29.41 0.78 9.68
N LEU A 142 29.04 0.46 8.45
CA LEU A 142 27.72 0.77 7.90
C LEU A 142 26.60 -0.01 8.60
N VAL A 143 26.81 -1.31 8.86
CA VAL A 143 25.86 -2.15 9.60
C VAL A 143 25.67 -1.62 11.01
N LEU A 144 26.76 -1.30 11.71
CA LEU A 144 26.71 -0.74 13.05
C LEU A 144 26.00 0.60 13.08
N ALA A 145 26.31 1.50 12.15
CA ALA A 145 25.63 2.81 12.03
C ALA A 145 24.11 2.65 11.77
N GLY A 146 23.73 1.70 10.89
CA GLY A 146 22.32 1.37 10.65
C GLY A 146 21.61 0.81 11.88
N ALA A 147 22.27 -0.05 12.66
CA ALA A 147 21.72 -0.60 13.89
C ALA A 147 21.53 0.49 14.95
N ILE A 148 22.52 1.38 15.13
CA ILE A 148 22.42 2.52 16.03
C ILE A 148 21.28 3.45 15.62
N ASP A 149 21.17 3.80 14.31
CA ASP A 149 20.08 4.63 13.81
C ASP A 149 18.72 3.99 14.06
N ALA A 150 18.57 2.70 13.80
CA ALA A 150 17.34 1.95 14.05
C ALA A 150 16.94 1.95 15.54
N PHE A 151 17.91 1.77 16.43
CA PHE A 151 17.71 1.84 17.89
C PHE A 151 17.27 3.23 18.34
N LEU A 152 17.97 4.28 17.90
CA LEU A 152 17.65 5.66 18.24
C LEU A 152 16.28 6.08 17.66
N LEU A 153 15.98 5.64 16.41
CA LEU A 153 14.69 5.83 15.80
C LEU A 153 13.58 5.27 16.67
N TRP A 154 13.70 4.00 17.06
CA TRP A 154 12.67 3.36 17.86
C TRP A 154 12.51 4.03 19.23
N ARG A 155 13.61 4.32 19.92
CA ARG A 155 13.57 4.99 21.22
C ARG A 155 12.84 6.34 21.16
N ARG A 156 13.16 7.17 20.15
CA ARG A 156 12.51 8.47 19.93
C ARG A 156 11.04 8.34 19.50
N THR A 157 10.75 7.41 18.62
CA THR A 157 9.38 7.16 18.14
C THR A 157 8.49 6.63 19.28
N LYS A 158 8.98 5.69 20.08
CA LYS A 158 8.28 5.20 21.27
C LYS A 158 7.93 6.34 22.23
N ALA A 159 8.88 7.20 22.54
CA ALA A 159 8.65 8.35 23.43
C ALA A 159 7.56 9.29 22.86
N LYS A 160 7.61 9.60 21.57
CA LYS A 160 6.59 10.43 20.90
C LYS A 160 5.19 9.79 20.90
N VAL A 161 5.10 8.46 20.72
CA VAL A 161 3.82 7.72 20.75
C VAL A 161 3.22 7.79 22.15
N VAL A 162 4.01 7.49 23.17
CA VAL A 162 3.55 7.55 24.58
C VAL A 162 3.11 8.96 24.94
N ALA A 163 3.86 9.99 24.54
CA ALA A 163 3.49 11.38 24.79
C ALA A 163 2.18 11.80 24.11
N LYS A 164 1.87 11.24 22.92
CA LYS A 164 0.68 11.61 22.15
C LYS A 164 -0.55 10.80 22.51
N PHE A 165 -0.41 9.51 22.75
CA PHE A 165 -1.53 8.58 22.93
C PHE A 165 -1.70 8.11 24.39
N GLY A 166 -0.75 8.41 25.28
CA GLY A 166 -0.77 7.97 26.68
C GLY A 166 -0.46 6.48 26.90
N GLU A 167 -0.40 5.69 25.83
CA GLU A 167 -0.25 4.25 25.88
C GLU A 167 1.03 3.79 25.15
N ALA A 168 1.52 2.62 25.55
CA ALA A 168 2.65 1.99 24.87
C ALA A 168 2.24 1.54 23.46
N PRO A 169 3.12 1.66 22.46
CA PRO A 169 2.82 1.22 21.09
C PRO A 169 2.55 -0.30 21.05
N PRO A 170 1.61 -0.76 20.19
CA PRO A 170 1.26 -2.16 20.05
C PRO A 170 2.47 -3.04 19.72
N ARG A 171 2.42 -4.32 20.08
CA ARG A 171 3.47 -5.30 19.75
C ARG A 171 3.79 -5.27 18.24
N GLY A 172 5.07 -5.42 17.89
CA GLY A 172 5.54 -5.39 16.50
C GLY A 172 5.75 -3.99 15.92
N SER A 173 5.39 -2.91 16.64
CA SER A 173 5.57 -1.54 16.16
C SER A 173 7.05 -1.16 15.97
N ALA A 174 7.95 -1.71 16.79
CA ALA A 174 9.39 -1.50 16.65
C ALA A 174 9.90 -2.05 15.30
N MET A 175 9.58 -3.31 15.02
CA MET A 175 9.98 -3.96 13.77
C MET A 175 9.38 -3.24 12.55
N TYR A 176 8.13 -2.83 12.66
CA TYR A 176 7.47 -2.05 11.62
C TYR A 176 8.19 -0.73 11.32
N ALA A 177 8.54 0.04 12.36
CA ALA A 177 9.27 1.31 12.21
C ALA A 177 10.65 1.10 11.58
N VAL A 178 11.38 0.09 12.04
CA VAL A 178 12.73 -0.25 11.53
C VAL A 178 12.65 -0.70 10.08
N MET A 179 11.76 -1.64 9.74
CA MET A 179 11.61 -2.12 8.36
C MET A 179 11.22 -0.98 7.40
N ARG A 180 10.37 -0.06 7.84
CA ARG A 180 10.01 1.11 7.05
C ARG A 180 11.20 2.07 6.86
N ALA A 181 12.05 2.24 7.88
CA ALA A 181 13.24 3.09 7.80
C ALA A 181 14.29 2.54 6.82
N PHE A 182 14.39 1.21 6.67
CA PHE A 182 15.29 0.57 5.71
C PHE A 182 14.75 0.60 4.27
N GLN A 183 13.44 0.77 4.07
CA GLN A 183 12.89 0.89 2.73
C GLN A 183 13.21 2.26 2.14
N MET A 184 13.60 2.27 0.86
CA MET A 184 13.76 3.51 0.11
C MET A 184 12.42 4.26 0.06
N ARG A 185 12.44 5.58 0.27
CA ARG A 185 11.22 6.40 0.32
C ARG A 185 10.31 6.22 -0.91
N ARG A 186 10.89 6.06 -2.10
CA ARG A 186 10.12 5.85 -3.35
C ARG A 186 9.38 4.52 -3.41
N SER A 187 9.89 3.50 -2.73
CA SER A 187 9.30 2.13 -2.73
C SER A 187 8.39 1.87 -1.54
N ARG A 188 8.27 2.81 -0.59
CA ARG A 188 7.39 2.64 0.57
C ARG A 188 5.93 2.56 0.17
N LEU A 189 5.22 1.57 0.71
CA LEU A 189 3.77 1.43 0.61
C LEU A 189 3.17 1.43 2.03
N PRO A 190 2.16 2.27 2.30
CA PRO A 190 1.66 3.39 1.50
C PRO A 190 2.71 4.48 1.29
N ARG A 191 2.51 5.30 0.26
CA ARG A 191 3.44 6.42 0.00
C ARG A 191 3.48 7.37 1.20
N PRO A 192 4.66 7.94 1.48
CA PRO A 192 4.80 8.96 2.51
C PRO A 192 3.84 10.13 2.27
N GLN A 193 3.05 10.45 3.29
CA GLN A 193 2.09 11.56 3.25
C GLN A 193 2.67 12.85 3.84
N VAL A 194 3.81 12.73 4.54
CA VAL A 194 4.47 13.84 5.24
C VAL A 194 5.76 14.20 4.51
N ASP A 195 6.01 15.48 4.34
CA ASP A 195 7.29 15.97 3.83
C ASP A 195 8.40 15.74 4.86
N ARG A 196 9.64 15.70 4.37
CA ARG A 196 10.80 15.58 5.25
C ARG A 196 11.05 16.87 6.01
N ASP A 197 11.35 16.76 7.29
CA ASP A 197 11.92 17.83 8.09
C ASP A 197 13.35 18.05 7.59
N LEU A 198 13.50 18.96 6.63
CA LEU A 198 14.81 19.32 6.10
C LEU A 198 15.62 19.99 7.21
N PRO A 199 16.89 19.61 7.43
CA PRO A 199 17.78 20.36 8.28
C PRO A 199 17.76 21.85 7.88
N LYS A 200 17.78 22.76 8.83
CA LYS A 200 17.67 24.22 8.58
C LYS A 200 18.59 24.72 7.48
N VAL A 201 19.74 24.11 7.32
CA VAL A 201 20.71 24.43 6.25
C VAL A 201 20.16 24.08 4.87
N LEU A 202 19.62 22.87 4.68
CA LEU A 202 19.05 22.44 3.40
C LEU A 202 17.73 23.14 3.09
N ALA A 203 16.95 23.49 4.11
CA ALA A 203 15.74 24.29 3.94
C ALA A 203 16.04 25.69 3.36
N ARG A 204 17.15 26.31 3.76
CA ARG A 204 17.63 27.58 3.19
C ARG A 204 17.99 27.45 1.69
N PHE A 205 18.67 26.36 1.30
CA PHE A 205 19.01 26.14 -0.11
C PHE A 205 17.78 25.89 -0.97
N LYS A 206 16.79 25.15 -0.47
CA LYS A 206 15.52 24.92 -1.18
C LYS A 206 14.78 26.24 -1.39
N ARG A 207 14.63 27.06 -0.34
CA ARG A 207 13.98 28.37 -0.42
C ARG A 207 14.64 29.29 -1.44
N LYS A 208 15.98 29.34 -1.46
CA LYS A 208 16.75 30.15 -2.42
C LYS A 208 16.57 29.69 -3.88
N LYS A 209 16.31 28.40 -4.10
CA LYS A 209 16.04 27.86 -5.45
C LYS A 209 14.61 28.17 -5.91
N ASP A 210 13.64 28.14 -4.99
CA ASP A 210 12.23 28.40 -5.30
C ASP A 210 11.97 29.91 -5.50
N ASP A 211 12.74 30.81 -4.82
CA ASP A 211 12.68 32.25 -4.96
C ASP A 211 13.46 32.76 -6.21
N GLY A 212 14.21 31.92 -6.90
CA GLY A 212 15.04 32.29 -8.06
C GLY A 212 14.56 31.71 -9.40
N SER A 213 13.38 31.12 -9.44
CA SER A 213 12.68 30.65 -10.66
C SER A 213 11.42 31.46 -10.89
#